data_8355c2a8bd606bd2436aa83d71052526
#
_entry.id   8355c2a8bd606bd2436aa83d71052526
#
_cell.length_a   1.000
_cell.length_b   1.000
_cell.length_c   1.000
_cell.angle_alpha   90.00
_cell.angle_beta   90.00
_cell.angle_gamma   90.00
#
_symmetry.space_group_name_H-M   'P 1'
#
loop_
_entity.id
_entity.type
_entity.pdbx_description
1 polymer ?
#
loop_
_entity_poly.entity_id
_entity_poly.type
_entity_poly.pdbx_seq_one_letter_code
_entity_poly.pdbx_strand_id
1 'polypeptide(L)'
;MQRVIEFTTDTFGAEKIESALQAAFDALTEECPDGVRLAYWKVQDTSRFVALIDLDDEQNNPLLSLDATAALPKVIGSHVESGYPTPQPVELIGSYGFAL
;
A
#
# COMPACT_ATOMS: atom_id res chain seq x y z
N MET A 1 6.22 -11.63 -6.19
CA MET A 1 6.99 -11.40 -4.96
C MET A 1 6.21 -10.50 -4.00
N GLN A 2 6.16 -10.90 -2.75
CA GLN A 2 5.37 -10.21 -1.74
C GLN A 2 6.27 -9.36 -0.86
N ARG A 3 5.81 -8.14 -0.55
CA ARG A 3 6.51 -7.23 0.35
C ARG A 3 5.52 -6.60 1.30
N VAL A 4 5.98 -6.30 2.51
CA VAL A 4 5.16 -5.65 3.54
C VAL A 4 5.81 -4.33 3.92
N ILE A 5 4.98 -3.31 4.12
CA ILE A 5 5.40 -2.05 4.74
C ILE A 5 4.55 -1.78 5.97
N GLU A 6 5.15 -1.12 6.95
CA GLU A 6 4.47 -0.64 8.15
C GLU A 6 4.91 0.79 8.41
N PHE A 7 3.97 1.63 8.82
CA PHE A 7 4.31 3.00 9.19
C PHE A 7 3.27 3.55 10.16
N THR A 8 3.68 4.57 10.89
CA THR A 8 2.82 5.29 11.83
C THR A 8 2.89 6.78 11.50
N THR A 9 1.75 7.44 11.58
CA THR A 9 1.63 8.88 11.36
C THR A 9 0.78 9.49 12.47
N ASP A 10 0.43 10.77 12.36
CA ASP A 10 -0.50 11.40 13.28
C ASP A 10 -1.92 11.38 12.70
N THR A 11 -2.89 11.93 13.44
CA THR A 11 -4.30 11.93 13.02
C THR A 11 -4.49 12.68 11.69
N PHE A 12 -3.83 13.81 11.53
CA PHE A 12 -3.91 14.59 10.29
C PHE A 12 -3.34 13.82 9.11
N GLY A 13 -2.16 13.22 9.30
CA GLY A 13 -1.51 12.40 8.27
C GLY A 13 -2.34 11.19 7.90
N ALA A 14 -2.96 10.53 8.89
CA ALA A 14 -3.82 9.37 8.65
C ALA A 14 -4.99 9.73 7.73
N GLU A 15 -5.63 10.87 7.95
CA GLU A 15 -6.73 11.32 7.09
C GLU A 15 -6.26 11.56 5.65
N LYS A 16 -5.10 12.20 5.48
CA LYS A 16 -4.52 12.46 4.16
C LYS A 16 -4.15 11.17 3.44
N ILE A 17 -3.56 10.24 4.17
CA ILE A 17 -3.18 8.94 3.60
C ILE A 17 -4.42 8.13 3.23
N GLU A 18 -5.44 8.11 4.07
CA GLU A 18 -6.70 7.40 3.77
C GLU A 18 -7.36 7.96 2.51
N SER A 19 -7.37 9.29 2.33
CA SER A 19 -7.90 9.90 1.12
C SER A 19 -7.11 9.50 -0.12
N ALA A 20 -5.79 9.47 -0.02
CA ALA A 20 -4.93 9.07 -1.14
C ALA A 20 -5.11 7.58 -1.46
N LEU A 21 -5.29 6.73 -0.44
CA LEU A 21 -5.56 5.31 -0.62
C LEU A 21 -6.91 5.09 -1.29
N GLN A 22 -7.93 5.85 -0.92
CA GLN A 22 -9.23 5.75 -1.56
C GLN A 22 -9.12 6.03 -3.06
N ALA A 23 -8.42 7.10 -3.43
CA ALA A 23 -8.20 7.43 -4.83
C ALA A 23 -7.41 6.34 -5.56
N ALA A 24 -6.40 5.77 -4.90
CA ALA A 24 -5.58 4.70 -5.48
C ALA A 24 -6.40 3.44 -5.73
N PHE A 25 -7.23 3.03 -4.77
CA PHE A 25 -8.07 1.84 -4.94
C PHE A 25 -9.19 2.04 -5.95
N ASP A 26 -9.74 3.25 -6.04
CA ASP A 26 -10.70 3.58 -7.09
C ASP A 26 -10.07 3.44 -8.48
N ALA A 27 -8.84 3.95 -8.65
CA ALA A 27 -8.12 3.84 -9.90
C ALA A 27 -7.79 2.37 -10.24
N LEU A 28 -7.37 1.59 -9.26
CA LEU A 28 -7.08 0.16 -9.45
C LEU A 28 -8.33 -0.62 -9.85
N THR A 29 -9.46 -0.32 -9.23
CA THR A 29 -10.73 -0.97 -9.54
C THR A 29 -11.19 -0.64 -10.96
N GLU A 30 -11.00 0.59 -11.39
CA GLU A 30 -11.36 1.03 -12.73
C GLU A 30 -10.45 0.44 -13.81
N GLU A 31 -9.14 0.48 -13.60
CA GLU A 31 -8.16 0.05 -14.61
C GLU A 31 -7.92 -1.46 -14.58
N CYS A 32 -8.15 -2.12 -13.46
CA CYS A 32 -7.98 -3.56 -13.28
C CYS A 32 -6.63 -4.08 -13.81
N PRO A 33 -5.48 -3.50 -13.40
CA PRO A 33 -4.20 -3.96 -13.92
C PRO A 33 -3.90 -5.39 -13.48
N ASP A 34 -3.30 -6.17 -14.38
CA ASP A 34 -2.86 -7.52 -14.08
C ASP A 34 -1.51 -7.50 -13.37
N GLY A 35 -1.23 -8.57 -12.62
CA GLY A 35 0.09 -8.79 -12.04
C GLY A 35 0.37 -8.01 -10.76
N VAL A 36 -0.65 -7.44 -10.13
CA VAL A 36 -0.51 -6.72 -8.87
C VAL A 36 -1.66 -7.02 -7.93
N ARG A 37 -1.32 -7.19 -6.66
CA ARG A 37 -2.29 -7.31 -5.57
C ARG A 37 -1.82 -6.38 -4.46
N LEU A 38 -2.72 -5.56 -3.93
CA LEU A 38 -2.41 -4.55 -2.94
C LEU A 38 -3.50 -4.54 -1.87
N ALA A 39 -3.08 -4.57 -0.61
CA ALA A 39 -4.01 -4.45 0.50
C ALA A 39 -3.40 -3.55 1.57
N TYR A 40 -4.22 -2.69 2.15
CA TYR A 40 -3.82 -1.82 3.25
C TYR A 40 -4.75 -2.04 4.43
N TRP A 41 -4.17 -2.09 5.61
CA TRP A 41 -4.91 -2.13 6.87
C TRP A 41 -4.48 -0.96 7.74
N LYS A 42 -5.41 -0.41 8.48
CA LYS A 42 -5.11 0.50 9.58
C LYS A 42 -5.43 -0.25 10.88
N VAL A 43 -4.48 -0.24 11.82
CA VAL A 43 -4.74 -0.82 13.14
C VAL A 43 -5.82 0.01 13.82
N GLN A 44 -6.91 -0.64 14.26
CA GLN A 44 -8.09 0.02 14.78
C GLN A 44 -7.74 0.97 15.91
N ASP A 45 -8.32 2.17 15.89
CA ASP A 45 -8.13 3.23 16.88
C ASP A 45 -6.70 3.77 16.96
N THR A 46 -5.92 3.61 15.88
CA THR A 46 -4.56 4.16 15.80
C THR A 46 -4.32 4.84 14.47
N SER A 47 -3.14 5.45 14.32
CA SER A 47 -2.66 5.99 13.04
C SER A 47 -1.53 5.12 12.47
N ARG A 48 -1.57 3.82 12.75
CA ARG A 48 -0.60 2.85 12.25
C ARG A 48 -1.21 2.08 11.08
N PHE A 49 -0.42 1.96 10.01
CA PHE A 49 -0.83 1.28 8.78
C PHE A 49 0.10 0.11 8.48
N VAL A 50 -0.48 -0.94 7.90
CA VAL A 50 0.25 -2.11 7.40
C VAL A 50 -0.25 -2.37 5.99
N ALA A 51 0.67 -2.65 5.07
CA ALA A 51 0.30 -2.95 3.69
C ALA A 51 1.02 -4.17 3.17
N LEU A 52 0.32 -4.93 2.32
CA LEU A 52 0.88 -6.04 1.56
C LEU A 52 0.88 -5.66 0.09
N ILE A 53 2.05 -5.77 -0.54
CA ILE A 53 2.24 -5.51 -1.96
C ILE A 53 2.71 -6.81 -2.60
N ASP A 54 1.97 -7.31 -3.58
CA ASP A 54 2.32 -8.54 -4.27
C ASP A 54 2.41 -8.27 -5.77
N LEU A 55 3.59 -8.43 -6.33
CA LEU A 55 3.87 -8.18 -7.74
C LEU A 55 4.32 -9.47 -8.43
N ASP A 56 3.75 -9.76 -9.59
CA ASP A 56 4.20 -10.88 -10.42
C ASP A 56 5.57 -10.60 -11.03
N ASP A 57 5.79 -9.34 -11.45
CA ASP A 57 7.06 -8.89 -12.03
C ASP A 57 7.41 -7.52 -11.47
N GLU A 58 8.43 -7.46 -10.62
CA GLU A 58 8.86 -6.22 -9.99
C GLU A 58 9.42 -5.20 -10.98
N GLN A 59 9.92 -5.66 -12.12
CA GLN A 59 10.44 -4.76 -13.15
C GLN A 59 9.34 -4.12 -13.98
N ASN A 60 8.14 -4.68 -13.93
CA ASN A 60 6.96 -4.18 -14.62
C ASN A 60 5.84 -3.94 -13.62
N ASN A 61 6.03 -2.94 -12.76
CA ASN A 61 5.13 -2.65 -11.65
C ASN A 61 3.97 -1.76 -12.11
N PRO A 62 2.74 -2.31 -12.19
CA PRO A 62 1.57 -1.53 -12.61
C PRO A 62 1.26 -0.34 -11.70
N LEU A 63 1.68 -0.37 -10.43
CA LEU A 63 1.46 0.73 -9.49
C LEU A 63 2.16 2.02 -9.92
N LEU A 64 3.21 1.92 -10.72
CA LEU A 64 3.94 3.08 -11.23
C LEU A 64 3.28 3.69 -12.47
N SER A 65 2.35 2.97 -13.09
CA SER A 65 1.68 3.40 -14.32
C SER A 65 0.43 4.23 -14.07
N LEU A 66 -0.15 4.16 -12.88
CA LEU A 66 -1.34 4.93 -12.51
C LEU A 66 -0.93 6.09 -11.61
N ASP A 67 -1.38 7.29 -11.94
CA ASP A 67 -1.01 8.49 -11.18
C ASP A 67 -1.33 8.37 -9.70
N ALA A 68 -2.52 7.88 -9.36
CA ALA A 68 -2.97 7.77 -7.97
C ALA A 68 -2.12 6.80 -7.16
N THR A 69 -1.71 5.67 -7.73
CA THR A 69 -0.85 4.71 -7.02
C THR A 69 0.60 5.14 -7.01
N ALA A 70 1.07 5.76 -8.09
CA ALA A 70 2.44 6.26 -8.17
C ALA A 70 2.68 7.40 -7.17
N ALA A 71 1.65 8.14 -6.80
CA ALA A 71 1.74 9.24 -5.84
C ALA A 71 1.80 8.77 -4.39
N LEU A 72 1.41 7.53 -4.08
CA LEU A 72 1.33 7.04 -2.70
C LEU A 72 2.64 7.15 -1.91
N PRO A 73 3.80 6.74 -2.46
CA PRO A 73 5.04 6.86 -1.68
C PRO A 73 5.35 8.29 -1.25
N LYS A 74 5.06 9.27 -2.09
CA LYS A 74 5.27 10.68 -1.78
C LYS A 74 4.30 11.17 -0.71
N VAL A 75 3.02 10.81 -0.84
CA VAL A 75 2.00 11.20 0.15
C VAL A 75 2.33 10.59 1.51
N ILE A 76 2.61 9.30 1.54
CA ILE A 76 2.95 8.60 2.79
C ILE A 76 4.23 9.19 3.38
N GLY A 77 5.27 9.37 2.57
CA GLY A 77 6.55 9.92 3.03
C GLY A 77 6.43 11.32 3.59
N SER A 78 5.47 12.12 3.09
CA SER A 78 5.24 13.49 3.59
C SER A 78 4.63 13.53 4.98
N HIS A 79 4.01 12.44 5.42
CA HIS A 79 3.28 12.38 6.69
C HIS A 79 3.87 11.37 7.68
N VAL A 80 4.98 10.75 7.34
CA VAL A 80 5.72 9.83 8.21
C VAL A 80 7.07 10.43 8.52
N GLU A 81 7.42 10.55 9.79
CA GLU A 81 8.63 11.23 10.25
C GLU A 81 9.90 10.68 9.59
N SER A 82 9.99 9.34 9.48
CA SER A 82 11.15 8.68 8.88
C SER A 82 11.07 8.55 7.36
N GLY A 83 10.04 9.13 6.73
CA GLY A 83 9.80 9.03 5.29
C GLY A 83 9.10 7.74 4.91
N TYR A 84 9.02 7.47 3.61
CA TYR A 84 8.38 6.25 3.12
C TYR A 84 9.17 5.03 3.58
N PRO A 85 8.51 4.03 4.18
CA PRO A 85 9.20 2.85 4.69
C PRO A 85 9.74 1.97 3.55
N THR A 86 10.88 1.32 3.80
CA THR A 86 11.43 0.37 2.85
C THR A 86 10.61 -0.91 2.86
N PRO A 87 10.05 -1.33 1.70
CA PRO A 87 9.31 -2.58 1.65
C PRO A 87 10.20 -3.78 2.01
N GLN A 88 9.69 -4.65 2.87
CA GLN A 88 10.40 -5.83 3.33
C GLN A 88 9.89 -7.06 2.59
N PRO A 89 10.77 -7.83 1.93
CA PRO A 89 10.36 -9.08 1.31
C PRO A 89 9.81 -10.03 2.37
N VAL A 90 8.70 -10.69 2.06
CA VAL A 90 8.09 -11.66 2.95
C VAL A 90 7.79 -12.94 2.17
N GLU A 91 7.71 -14.04 2.88
CA GLU A 91 7.41 -15.34 2.32
C GLU A 91 6.17 -15.89 3.00
N LEU A 92 5.16 -16.22 2.20
CA LEU A 92 3.95 -16.83 2.74
C LEU A 92 4.25 -18.25 3.21
N ILE A 93 4.07 -18.51 4.49
CA ILE A 93 4.25 -19.85 5.06
C ILE A 93 2.96 -20.67 4.89
N GLY A 94 1.82 -20.02 5.00
CA GLY A 94 0.53 -20.67 4.82
C GLY A 94 -0.61 -19.70 5.01
N SER A 95 -1.81 -20.09 4.59
CA SER A 95 -3.02 -19.32 4.82
C SER A 95 -4.23 -20.25 4.88
N TYR A 96 -5.28 -19.79 5.54
CA TYR A 96 -6.53 -20.53 5.61
C TYR A 96 -7.68 -19.54 5.67
N GLY A 97 -8.63 -19.70 4.77
CA GLY A 97 -9.86 -18.92 4.79
C GLY A 97 -9.74 -17.47 4.32
N PHE A 98 -8.55 -17.01 3.94
CA PHE A 98 -8.36 -15.67 3.39
C PHE A 98 -8.53 -15.68 1.88
N ALA A 99 -9.26 -14.67 1.38
CA ALA A 99 -9.34 -14.37 -0.05
C ALA A 99 -8.69 -13.01 -0.26
N LEU A 100 -7.37 -13.02 -0.34
CA LEU A 100 -6.59 -11.81 -0.55
C LEU A 100 -6.24 -11.61 -2.02
#